data_a489edabad840452d4c3048f71ab5ea7
#
_entry.id   a489edabad840452d4c3048f71ab5ea7
#
_cell.length_a   1.000
_cell.length_b   1.000
_cell.length_c   1.000
_cell.angle_alpha   90.00
_cell.angle_beta   90.00
_cell.angle_gamma   90.00
#
_symmetry.space_group_name_H-M   'P 1'
#
loop_
_entity.id
_entity.type
_entity.pdbx_description
1 polymer ?
#
loop_
_entity_poly.entity_id
_entity_poly.type
_entity_poly.pdbx_seq_one_letter_code
_entity_poly.pdbx_strand_id
1 'polypeptide(L)'
;MTYDSIKVICWGEILWDVFEDHSVIGGAPFNVAQRLHSLGINVLMVSTIGRDDLGQGIINEMQSKGLMTHGVTQNKTLATGRVNVTLDNRGVARYTIEDPAAWDQIVLSNRVNSVFQLADVLVFGSLAMRHRPNQIELEQLLLPGMFKVFDVNLRPPHFDEPWIRRMIDQVEMIKMNDEELDFLFAESLKFKPDHSIDDKCQLLSNDYPNKVWCVTLGADGARLFYKGAWYKHSGYFVEVVDTVGAGDSFLGALIYELILNEKPPDQALDAAARIGSIVAAKAGANPEISARDQAVLIPKS
;
A
#
# COMPACT_ATOMS: atom_id res chain seq x y z
N MET A 1 -7.46 -6.25 23.47
CA MET A 1 -7.68 -4.99 22.72
C MET A 1 -9.15 -4.91 22.41
N THR A 2 -9.79 -3.80 22.68
CA THR A 2 -11.19 -3.56 22.36
C THR A 2 -11.27 -2.99 20.95
N TYR A 3 -12.34 -3.29 20.19
CA TYR A 3 -12.55 -2.81 18.82
C TYR A 3 -12.66 -1.27 18.74
N ASP A 4 -13.01 -0.62 19.82
CA ASP A 4 -13.15 0.83 19.93
C ASP A 4 -11.82 1.61 19.74
N SER A 5 -10.69 0.89 19.59
CA SER A 5 -9.37 1.48 19.45
C SER A 5 -8.76 1.30 18.05
N ILE A 6 -9.46 0.68 17.08
CA ILE A 6 -8.94 0.51 15.73
C ILE A 6 -8.97 1.86 15.01
N LYS A 7 -7.77 2.31 14.58
CA LYS A 7 -7.56 3.59 13.90
C LYS A 7 -7.52 3.47 12.40
N VAL A 8 -6.94 2.38 11.90
CA VAL A 8 -6.71 2.16 10.47
C VAL A 8 -7.26 0.80 10.07
N ILE A 9 -7.97 0.75 8.96
CA ILE A 9 -8.33 -0.48 8.25
C ILE A 9 -7.49 -0.55 6.98
N CYS A 10 -6.76 -1.65 6.78
CA CYS A 10 -6.14 -2.01 5.52
C CYS A 10 -6.99 -3.10 4.86
N TRP A 11 -7.48 -2.84 3.65
CA TRP A 11 -8.40 -3.72 2.93
C TRP A 11 -7.77 -4.18 1.61
N GLY A 12 -7.72 -5.50 1.38
CA GLY A 12 -7.19 -6.04 0.13
C GLY A 12 -6.51 -7.40 0.27
N GLU A 13 -5.55 -7.67 -0.60
CA GLU A 13 -4.87 -8.96 -0.69
C GLU A 13 -3.91 -9.23 0.47
N ILE A 14 -3.92 -10.50 0.91
CA ILE A 14 -2.83 -11.17 1.63
C ILE A 14 -2.49 -12.42 0.82
N LEU A 15 -1.22 -12.66 0.58
CA LEU A 15 -0.76 -13.71 -0.27
C LEU A 15 0.63 -14.23 0.14
N TRP A 16 1.08 -15.31 -0.48
CA TRP A 16 2.43 -15.78 -0.40
C TRP A 16 3.20 -15.43 -1.67
N ASP A 17 4.32 -14.74 -1.53
CA ASP A 17 5.34 -14.64 -2.55
C ASP A 17 6.20 -15.90 -2.46
N VAL A 18 6.12 -16.76 -3.49
CA VAL A 18 6.73 -18.07 -3.53
C VAL A 18 7.94 -18.02 -4.44
N PHE A 19 9.11 -18.11 -3.84
CA PHE A 19 10.40 -18.24 -4.51
C PHE A 19 10.78 -19.72 -4.65
N GLU A 20 11.88 -20.02 -5.33
CA GLU A 20 12.31 -21.40 -5.54
C GLU A 20 12.68 -22.12 -4.25
N ASP A 21 13.26 -21.43 -3.28
CA ASP A 21 13.85 -21.98 -2.05
C ASP A 21 13.10 -21.56 -0.76
N HIS A 22 12.21 -20.55 -0.83
CA HIS A 22 11.46 -20.05 0.33
C HIS A 22 10.15 -19.39 -0.09
N SER A 23 9.34 -19.06 0.91
CA SER A 23 8.11 -18.27 0.71
C SER A 23 7.98 -17.20 1.78
N VAL A 24 7.48 -16.03 1.39
CA VAL A 24 7.28 -14.88 2.28
C VAL A 24 5.84 -14.39 2.16
N ILE A 25 5.23 -13.98 3.27
CA ILE A 25 3.91 -13.36 3.22
C ILE A 25 4.04 -11.93 2.69
N GLY A 26 3.23 -11.62 1.69
CA GLY A 26 3.13 -10.34 1.02
C GLY A 26 1.69 -9.86 0.86
N GLY A 27 1.53 -8.89 -0.03
CA GLY A 27 0.30 -8.16 -0.28
C GLY A 27 0.45 -6.70 0.18
N ALA A 28 0.27 -5.73 -0.73
CA ALA A 28 0.54 -4.33 -0.42
C ALA A 28 -0.27 -3.81 0.77
N PRO A 29 -1.60 -4.03 0.87
CA PRO A 29 -2.37 -3.61 2.05
C PRO A 29 -1.90 -4.28 3.34
N PHE A 30 -1.47 -5.55 3.26
CA PHE A 30 -0.94 -6.27 4.41
C PHE A 30 0.43 -5.71 4.86
N ASN A 31 1.30 -5.36 3.92
CA ASN A 31 2.58 -4.73 4.23
C ASN A 31 2.39 -3.37 4.91
N VAL A 32 1.44 -2.54 4.43
CA VAL A 32 1.06 -1.28 5.10
C VAL A 32 0.55 -1.54 6.51
N ALA A 33 -0.32 -2.56 6.69
CA ALA A 33 -0.85 -2.93 8.00
C ALA A 33 0.26 -3.35 8.97
N GLN A 34 1.22 -4.17 8.53
CA GLN A 34 2.36 -4.56 9.35
C GLN A 34 3.22 -3.35 9.74
N ARG A 35 3.49 -2.43 8.82
CA ARG A 35 4.27 -1.22 9.11
C ARG A 35 3.55 -0.34 10.11
N LEU A 36 2.27 -0.06 9.94
CA LEU A 36 1.47 0.72 10.90
C LEU A 36 1.45 0.06 12.29
N HIS A 37 1.28 -1.27 12.34
CA HIS A 37 1.34 -2.01 13.59
C HIS A 37 2.71 -1.86 14.29
N SER A 38 3.80 -1.94 13.54
CA SER A 38 5.16 -1.75 14.07
C SER A 38 5.41 -0.33 14.61
N LEU A 39 4.64 0.65 14.17
CA LEU A 39 4.62 2.03 14.68
C LEU A 39 3.65 2.23 15.87
N GLY A 40 3.07 1.14 16.38
CA GLY A 40 2.18 1.16 17.55
C GLY A 40 0.72 1.47 17.26
N ILE A 41 0.29 1.47 15.98
CA ILE A 41 -1.09 1.73 15.60
C ILE A 41 -1.94 0.46 15.70
N ASN A 42 -3.14 0.60 16.24
CA ASN A 42 -4.16 -0.44 16.18
C ASN A 42 -4.75 -0.48 14.77
N VAL A 43 -4.26 -1.41 13.97
CA VAL A 43 -4.66 -1.63 12.58
C VAL A 43 -5.43 -2.94 12.44
N LEU A 44 -6.48 -2.92 11.63
CA LEU A 44 -7.23 -4.12 11.24
C LEU A 44 -6.94 -4.42 9.76
N MET A 45 -6.33 -5.58 9.49
CA MET A 45 -6.27 -6.09 8.13
C MET A 45 -7.55 -6.82 7.79
N VAL A 46 -8.19 -6.44 6.69
CA VAL A 46 -9.41 -7.04 6.16
C VAL A 46 -9.11 -7.72 4.83
N SER A 47 -9.26 -9.04 4.80
CA SER A 47 -8.95 -9.88 3.65
C SER A 47 -9.72 -11.22 3.72
N THR A 48 -9.53 -12.05 2.70
CA THR A 48 -9.99 -13.44 2.70
C THR A 48 -8.84 -14.35 2.23
N ILE A 49 -8.62 -15.42 2.97
CA ILE A 49 -7.65 -16.50 2.67
C ILE A 49 -8.40 -17.80 2.35
N GLY A 50 -7.72 -18.76 1.75
CA GLY A 50 -8.25 -20.11 1.54
C GLY A 50 -8.36 -20.88 2.87
N ARG A 51 -9.19 -21.89 2.88
CA ARG A 51 -9.24 -22.89 3.97
C ARG A 51 -8.22 -23.99 3.70
N ASP A 52 -6.96 -23.64 3.67
CA ASP A 52 -5.81 -24.47 3.35
C ASP A 52 -4.63 -24.19 4.28
N ASP A 53 -3.54 -24.97 4.14
CA ASP A 53 -2.35 -24.85 4.99
C ASP A 53 -1.65 -23.48 4.82
N LEU A 54 -1.69 -22.89 3.62
CA LEU A 54 -1.12 -21.58 3.36
C LEU A 54 -1.91 -20.48 4.10
N GLY A 55 -3.25 -20.59 4.10
CA GLY A 55 -4.11 -19.68 4.85
C GLY A 55 -3.88 -19.81 6.36
N GLN A 56 -3.72 -21.04 6.88
CA GLN A 56 -3.37 -21.23 8.27
C GLN A 56 -1.99 -20.66 8.60
N GLY A 57 -1.02 -20.76 7.69
CA GLY A 57 0.29 -20.15 7.81
C GLY A 57 0.21 -18.63 7.95
N ILE A 58 -0.63 -17.96 7.15
CA ILE A 58 -0.89 -16.51 7.27
C ILE A 58 -1.42 -16.15 8.66
N ILE A 59 -2.43 -16.89 9.16
CA ILE A 59 -2.99 -16.63 10.50
C ILE A 59 -1.91 -16.78 11.59
N ASN A 60 -1.10 -17.84 11.52
CA ASN A 60 -0.03 -18.08 12.48
C ASN A 60 1.00 -16.96 12.48
N GLU A 61 1.40 -16.49 11.30
CA GLU A 61 2.36 -15.39 11.14
C GLU A 61 1.79 -14.07 11.68
N MET A 62 0.52 -13.75 11.37
CA MET A 62 -0.15 -12.58 11.92
C MET A 62 -0.17 -12.61 13.45
N GLN A 63 -0.50 -13.77 14.04
CA GLN A 63 -0.52 -13.96 15.49
C GLN A 63 0.87 -13.80 16.11
N SER A 64 1.90 -14.37 15.48
CA SER A 64 3.29 -14.26 15.95
C SER A 64 3.78 -12.82 16.03
N LYS A 65 3.30 -11.97 15.11
CA LYS A 65 3.59 -10.53 15.06
C LYS A 65 2.63 -9.67 15.89
N GLY A 66 1.67 -10.27 16.59
CA GLY A 66 0.68 -9.55 17.40
C GLY A 66 -0.41 -8.83 16.60
N LEU A 67 -0.53 -9.11 15.29
CA LEU A 67 -1.57 -8.55 14.43
C LEU A 67 -2.94 -9.19 14.72
N MET A 68 -3.99 -8.39 14.60
CA MET A 68 -5.36 -8.86 14.75
C MET A 68 -5.78 -9.71 13.53
N THR A 69 -6.28 -10.93 13.78
CA THR A 69 -6.65 -11.88 12.71
C THR A 69 -8.15 -11.90 12.40
N HIS A 70 -9.00 -11.28 13.23
CA HIS A 70 -10.46 -11.37 13.09
C HIS A 70 -11.05 -10.59 11.90
N GLY A 71 -10.26 -9.76 11.21
CA GLY A 71 -10.60 -9.16 9.93
C GLY A 71 -10.34 -10.07 8.73
N VAL A 72 -9.64 -11.19 8.93
CA VAL A 72 -9.32 -12.15 7.87
C VAL A 72 -10.31 -13.31 7.91
N THR A 73 -11.10 -13.46 6.85
CA THR A 73 -12.08 -14.55 6.70
C THR A 73 -11.49 -15.71 5.89
N GLN A 74 -12.18 -16.86 5.89
CA GLN A 74 -11.75 -18.04 5.14
C GLN A 74 -12.75 -18.39 4.03
N ASN A 75 -12.26 -18.51 2.80
CA ASN A 75 -13.00 -19.03 1.66
C ASN A 75 -12.92 -20.57 1.64
N LYS A 76 -14.03 -21.24 1.31
CA LYS A 76 -14.10 -22.71 1.29
C LYS A 76 -13.77 -23.31 -0.07
N THR A 77 -13.77 -22.51 -1.11
CA THR A 77 -13.66 -22.94 -2.51
C THR A 77 -12.44 -22.37 -3.25
N LEU A 78 -12.01 -21.16 -2.88
CA LEU A 78 -10.82 -20.51 -3.45
C LEU A 78 -9.63 -20.74 -2.54
N ALA A 79 -8.48 -21.02 -3.15
CA ALA A 79 -7.20 -21.19 -2.45
C ALA A 79 -6.65 -19.87 -1.95
N THR A 80 -5.80 -19.93 -0.93
CA THR A 80 -4.98 -18.78 -0.50
C THR A 80 -4.14 -18.28 -1.65
N GLY A 81 -4.11 -16.94 -1.84
CA GLY A 81 -3.40 -16.30 -2.96
C GLY A 81 -1.90 -16.55 -2.92
N ARG A 82 -1.33 -16.74 -4.12
CA ARG A 82 0.12 -16.89 -4.31
C ARG A 82 0.58 -16.04 -5.50
N VAL A 83 1.81 -15.57 -5.39
CA VAL A 83 2.58 -15.00 -6.47
C VAL A 83 3.82 -15.86 -6.67
N ASN A 84 3.92 -16.54 -7.79
CA ASN A 84 5.09 -17.34 -8.10
C ASN A 84 6.16 -16.40 -8.66
N VAL A 85 7.32 -16.38 -8.03
CA VAL A 85 8.47 -15.57 -8.41
C VAL A 85 9.50 -16.48 -9.06
N THR A 86 9.75 -16.29 -10.35
CA THR A 86 10.76 -17.03 -11.10
C THR A 86 11.81 -16.06 -11.65
N LEU A 87 13.05 -16.48 -11.70
CA LEU A 87 14.11 -15.71 -12.35
C LEU A 87 14.24 -16.14 -13.80
N ASP A 88 14.28 -15.18 -14.72
CA ASP A 88 14.61 -15.48 -16.10
C ASP A 88 16.13 -15.75 -16.27
N ASN A 89 16.54 -16.14 -17.47
CA ASN A 89 17.95 -16.48 -17.80
C ASN A 89 18.94 -15.30 -17.58
N ARG A 90 18.43 -14.09 -17.28
CA ARG A 90 19.21 -12.88 -16.99
C ARG A 90 19.16 -12.52 -15.51
N GLY A 91 18.48 -13.34 -14.67
CA GLY A 91 18.27 -13.07 -13.25
C GLY A 91 17.17 -12.02 -12.97
N VAL A 92 16.34 -11.71 -13.98
CA VAL A 92 15.22 -10.76 -13.78
C VAL A 92 14.02 -11.51 -13.22
N ALA A 93 13.47 -11.02 -12.11
CA ALA A 93 12.31 -11.62 -11.48
C ALA A 93 11.05 -11.45 -12.35
N ARG A 94 10.31 -12.54 -12.52
CA ARG A 94 8.98 -12.59 -13.13
C ARG A 94 7.97 -13.01 -12.09
N TYR A 95 6.91 -12.24 -12.00
CA TYR A 95 5.83 -12.44 -11.02
C TYR A 95 4.60 -12.98 -11.74
N THR A 96 4.10 -14.13 -11.30
CA THR A 96 2.85 -14.71 -11.80
C THR A 96 1.85 -14.75 -10.65
N ILE A 97 0.87 -13.84 -10.68
CA ILE A 97 -0.18 -13.75 -9.67
C ILE A 97 -1.26 -14.76 -10.01
N GLU A 98 -1.59 -15.65 -9.07
CA GLU A 98 -2.66 -16.62 -9.27
C GLU A 98 -4.03 -15.94 -9.36
N ASP A 99 -4.86 -16.42 -10.28
CA ASP A 99 -6.20 -15.91 -10.55
C ASP A 99 -7.14 -17.07 -10.91
N PRO A 100 -8.26 -17.29 -10.19
CA PRO A 100 -8.70 -16.56 -9.00
C PRO A 100 -7.99 -17.01 -7.71
N ALA A 101 -8.00 -16.15 -6.69
CA ALA A 101 -7.53 -16.42 -5.34
C ALA A 101 -8.60 -16.06 -4.29
N ALA A 102 -8.45 -16.51 -3.06
CA ALA A 102 -9.46 -16.28 -2.01
C ALA A 102 -9.73 -14.78 -1.75
N TRP A 103 -8.71 -13.95 -1.81
CA TRP A 103 -8.84 -12.49 -1.65
C TRP A 103 -9.56 -11.78 -2.81
N ASP A 104 -9.91 -12.48 -3.90
CA ASP A 104 -10.79 -11.92 -4.94
C ASP A 104 -12.27 -11.87 -4.51
N GLN A 105 -12.58 -12.47 -3.37
CA GLN A 105 -13.91 -12.48 -2.77
C GLN A 105 -13.81 -12.19 -1.26
N ILE A 106 -13.45 -10.94 -0.92
CA ILE A 106 -13.37 -10.50 0.47
C ILE A 106 -14.78 -10.37 1.01
N VAL A 107 -15.05 -11.08 2.10
CA VAL A 107 -16.37 -11.10 2.77
C VAL A 107 -16.21 -10.53 4.17
N LEU A 108 -17.01 -9.53 4.49
CA LEU A 108 -17.01 -8.95 5.83
C LEU A 108 -17.91 -9.72 6.78
N SER A 109 -17.43 -9.99 7.97
CA SER A 109 -18.30 -10.41 9.06
C SER A 109 -19.08 -9.21 9.62
N ASN A 110 -20.27 -9.46 10.19
CA ASN A 110 -21.06 -8.39 10.84
C ASN A 110 -20.25 -7.62 11.89
N ARG A 111 -19.32 -8.28 12.54
CA ARG A 111 -18.42 -7.69 13.54
C ARG A 111 -17.43 -6.72 12.90
N VAL A 112 -16.89 -7.04 11.74
CA VAL A 112 -15.97 -6.16 11.00
C VAL A 112 -16.71 -4.95 10.44
N ASN A 113 -17.95 -5.12 9.96
CA ASN A 113 -18.79 -4.03 9.47
C ASN A 113 -19.00 -2.92 10.53
N SER A 114 -19.19 -3.29 11.80
CA SER A 114 -19.34 -2.29 12.86
C SER A 114 -18.04 -1.51 13.13
N VAL A 115 -16.88 -2.10 12.88
CA VAL A 115 -15.57 -1.46 13.06
C VAL A 115 -15.29 -0.42 11.98
N PHE A 116 -15.76 -0.65 10.74
CA PHE A 116 -15.60 0.33 9.65
C PHE A 116 -16.17 1.71 9.99
N GLN A 117 -17.24 1.77 10.81
CA GLN A 117 -17.84 3.03 11.21
C GLN A 117 -17.03 3.80 12.27
N LEU A 118 -16.03 3.15 12.87
CA LEU A 118 -15.22 3.70 13.96
C LEU A 118 -13.79 4.03 13.54
N ALA A 119 -13.32 3.52 12.41
CA ALA A 119 -11.96 3.74 11.95
C ALA A 119 -11.78 5.14 11.33
N ASP A 120 -10.64 5.74 11.59
CA ASP A 120 -10.31 7.08 11.07
C ASP A 120 -9.81 7.01 9.61
N VAL A 121 -9.10 5.90 9.24
CA VAL A 121 -8.44 5.76 7.94
C VAL A 121 -8.74 4.40 7.32
N LEU A 122 -9.01 4.39 6.00
CA LEU A 122 -9.10 3.21 5.15
C LEU A 122 -8.00 3.23 4.11
N VAL A 123 -7.22 2.15 4.02
CA VAL A 123 -6.15 1.96 3.03
C VAL A 123 -6.50 0.78 2.14
N PHE A 124 -6.41 0.95 0.83
CA PHE A 124 -6.62 -0.11 -0.15
C PHE A 124 -5.81 0.11 -1.43
N GLY A 125 -5.63 -0.95 -2.23
CA GLY A 125 -4.89 -0.93 -3.48
C GLY A 125 -5.73 -1.36 -4.68
N SER A 126 -5.13 -1.35 -5.88
CA SER A 126 -5.82 -1.72 -7.13
C SER A 126 -5.92 -3.23 -7.34
N LEU A 127 -4.94 -4.02 -6.86
CA LEU A 127 -4.85 -5.45 -7.18
C LEU A 127 -6.07 -6.24 -6.69
N ALA A 128 -6.50 -6.02 -5.46
CA ALA A 128 -7.70 -6.67 -4.91
C ALA A 128 -9.00 -6.26 -5.62
N MET A 129 -8.96 -5.19 -6.45
CA MET A 129 -10.09 -4.69 -7.22
C MET A 129 -10.15 -5.22 -8.65
N ARG A 130 -9.30 -6.19 -9.01
CA ARG A 130 -9.28 -6.79 -10.35
C ARG A 130 -10.60 -7.48 -10.74
N HIS A 131 -11.39 -7.89 -9.73
CA HIS A 131 -12.68 -8.56 -9.91
C HIS A 131 -13.84 -7.79 -9.28
N ARG A 132 -15.00 -7.83 -9.94
CA ARG A 132 -16.22 -7.09 -9.59
C ARG A 132 -16.73 -7.30 -8.17
N PRO A 133 -16.68 -8.51 -7.55
CA PRO A 133 -17.19 -8.70 -6.19
C PRO A 133 -16.56 -7.75 -5.17
N ASN A 134 -15.24 -7.62 -5.19
CA ASN A 134 -14.53 -6.72 -4.28
C ASN A 134 -14.80 -5.24 -4.57
N GLN A 135 -14.96 -4.86 -5.84
CA GLN A 135 -15.32 -3.49 -6.20
C GLN A 135 -16.66 -3.08 -5.55
N ILE A 136 -17.67 -3.96 -5.67
CA ILE A 136 -19.01 -3.73 -5.09
C ILE A 136 -18.93 -3.64 -3.55
N GLU A 137 -18.18 -4.55 -2.91
CA GLU A 137 -18.06 -4.58 -1.46
C GLU A 137 -17.35 -3.34 -0.93
N LEU A 138 -16.23 -2.94 -1.54
CA LEU A 138 -15.49 -1.75 -1.13
C LEU A 138 -16.29 -0.46 -1.34
N GLU A 139 -16.97 -0.31 -2.49
CA GLU A 139 -17.78 0.88 -2.78
C GLU A 139 -18.84 1.15 -1.70
N GLN A 140 -19.38 0.10 -1.05
CA GLN A 140 -20.32 0.22 0.07
C GLN A 140 -19.65 0.70 1.38
N LEU A 141 -18.34 0.55 1.48
CA LEU A 141 -17.54 0.86 2.67
C LEU A 141 -16.88 2.24 2.62
N LEU A 142 -16.99 2.96 1.48
CA LEU A 142 -16.45 4.31 1.34
C LEU A 142 -17.33 5.32 2.09
N LEU A 143 -17.34 5.22 3.40
CA LEU A 143 -18.22 6.02 4.27
C LEU A 143 -17.75 7.48 4.36
N PRO A 144 -18.68 8.44 4.52
CA PRO A 144 -18.34 9.82 4.85
C PRO A 144 -17.61 9.91 6.21
N GLY A 145 -16.65 10.83 6.30
CA GLY A 145 -15.89 11.08 7.53
C GLY A 145 -14.65 10.21 7.73
N MET A 146 -14.51 9.10 7.00
CA MET A 146 -13.31 8.27 6.97
C MET A 146 -12.31 8.84 5.95
N PHE A 147 -11.04 8.98 6.32
CA PHE A 147 -9.99 9.38 5.40
C PHE A 147 -9.54 8.19 4.55
N LYS A 148 -9.78 8.23 3.26
CA LYS A 148 -9.51 7.14 2.33
C LYS A 148 -8.19 7.34 1.61
N VAL A 149 -7.33 6.33 1.67
CA VAL A 149 -6.01 6.28 1.04
C VAL A 149 -6.00 5.19 -0.01
N PHE A 150 -5.82 5.56 -1.25
CA PHE A 150 -5.71 4.65 -2.39
C PHE A 150 -4.26 4.57 -2.85
N ASP A 151 -3.65 3.41 -2.70
CA ASP A 151 -2.36 3.06 -3.31
C ASP A 151 -2.63 2.44 -4.68
N VAL A 152 -2.30 3.16 -5.75
CA VAL A 152 -2.55 2.72 -7.13
C VAL A 152 -1.89 1.39 -7.40
N ASN A 153 -0.61 1.25 -7.16
CA ASN A 153 0.20 0.03 -7.11
C ASN A 153 -0.18 -1.01 -8.18
N LEU A 154 -0.13 -0.62 -9.44
CA LEU A 154 -0.55 -1.43 -10.59
C LEU A 154 0.23 -2.74 -10.71
N ARG A 155 -0.47 -3.81 -11.06
CA ARG A 155 0.10 -5.13 -11.35
C ARG A 155 -0.45 -5.64 -12.69
N PRO A 156 0.06 -5.16 -13.83
CA PRO A 156 -0.43 -5.60 -15.14
C PRO A 156 -0.35 -7.12 -15.31
N PRO A 157 -1.37 -7.78 -15.90
CA PRO A 157 -2.62 -7.20 -16.41
C PRO A 157 -3.76 -7.13 -15.36
N HIS A 158 -3.50 -7.34 -14.08
CA HIS A 158 -4.47 -7.56 -13.00
C HIS A 158 -5.01 -6.25 -12.42
N PHE A 159 -5.68 -5.42 -13.24
CA PHE A 159 -6.36 -4.21 -12.76
C PHE A 159 -7.53 -3.82 -13.68
N ASP A 160 -8.45 -3.01 -13.16
CA ASP A 160 -9.60 -2.42 -13.87
C ASP A 160 -9.38 -0.89 -13.93
N GLU A 161 -8.86 -0.39 -15.05
CA GLU A 161 -8.56 1.04 -15.21
C GLU A 161 -9.79 1.94 -15.04
N PRO A 162 -10.97 1.63 -15.63
CA PRO A 162 -12.18 2.42 -15.39
C PRO A 162 -12.56 2.53 -13.92
N TRP A 163 -12.37 1.45 -13.15
CA TRP A 163 -12.62 1.46 -11.71
C TRP A 163 -11.62 2.35 -10.98
N ILE A 164 -10.31 2.23 -11.30
CA ILE A 164 -9.24 3.06 -10.71
C ILE A 164 -9.56 4.55 -10.89
N ARG A 165 -9.92 4.96 -12.09
CA ARG A 165 -10.26 6.36 -12.39
C ARG A 165 -11.44 6.87 -11.56
N ARG A 166 -12.48 6.04 -11.37
CA ARG A 166 -13.60 6.40 -10.48
C ARG A 166 -13.19 6.53 -9.02
N MET A 167 -12.26 5.70 -8.55
CA MET A 167 -11.77 5.75 -7.15
C MET A 167 -10.95 7.00 -6.87
N ILE A 168 -10.17 7.49 -7.83
CA ILE A 168 -9.44 8.75 -7.69
C ILE A 168 -10.37 9.90 -7.26
N ASP A 169 -11.59 9.94 -7.79
CA ASP A 169 -12.56 10.98 -7.43
C ASP A 169 -13.14 10.81 -6.02
N GLN A 170 -13.19 9.58 -5.49
CA GLN A 170 -13.89 9.24 -4.25
C GLN A 170 -13.00 9.22 -2.99
N VAL A 171 -11.68 9.28 -3.14
CA VAL A 171 -10.73 9.18 -2.03
C VAL A 171 -10.07 10.53 -1.72
N GLU A 172 -9.54 10.68 -0.52
CA GLU A 172 -8.85 11.89 -0.09
C GLU A 172 -7.37 11.88 -0.50
N MET A 173 -6.70 10.72 -0.43
CA MET A 173 -5.28 10.59 -0.74
C MET A 173 -5.03 9.51 -1.78
N ILE A 174 -4.20 9.82 -2.76
CA ILE A 174 -3.73 8.89 -3.78
C ILE A 174 -2.20 8.83 -3.72
N LYS A 175 -1.66 7.61 -3.59
CA LYS A 175 -0.22 7.37 -3.78
C LYS A 175 -0.02 6.57 -5.05
N MET A 176 0.98 6.96 -5.82
CA MET A 176 1.41 6.29 -7.05
C MET A 176 2.91 6.49 -7.26
N ASN A 177 3.51 5.73 -8.15
CA ASN A 177 4.85 6.03 -8.67
C ASN A 177 4.76 6.88 -9.95
N ASP A 178 5.92 7.27 -10.50
CA ASP A 178 6.01 8.10 -11.71
C ASP A 178 5.50 7.38 -12.98
N GLU A 179 5.71 6.06 -13.09
CA GLU A 179 5.19 5.27 -14.21
C GLU A 179 3.66 5.19 -14.17
N GLU A 180 3.09 5.01 -12.99
CA GLU A 180 1.63 5.00 -12.74
C GLU A 180 1.01 6.38 -12.98
N LEU A 181 1.72 7.45 -12.62
CA LEU A 181 1.32 8.82 -12.93
C LEU A 181 1.22 9.01 -14.46
N ASP A 182 2.22 8.58 -15.20
CA ASP A 182 2.22 8.67 -16.65
C ASP A 182 1.10 7.81 -17.25
N PHE A 183 0.96 6.57 -16.81
CA PHE A 183 -0.09 5.67 -17.30
C PHE A 183 -1.50 6.24 -17.11
N LEU A 184 -1.80 6.79 -15.93
CA LEU A 184 -3.14 7.27 -15.62
C LEU A 184 -3.45 8.67 -16.17
N PHE A 185 -2.46 9.55 -16.28
CA PHE A 185 -2.72 10.98 -16.50
C PHE A 185 -2.05 11.57 -17.74
N ALA A 186 -1.12 10.88 -18.41
CA ALA A 186 -0.39 11.46 -19.54
C ALA A 186 -1.32 11.98 -20.64
N GLU A 187 -2.35 11.22 -20.99
CA GLU A 187 -3.30 11.60 -22.03
C GLU A 187 -4.26 12.70 -21.55
N SER A 188 -4.91 12.51 -20.39
CA SER A 188 -5.93 13.42 -19.86
C SER A 188 -5.38 14.79 -19.49
N LEU A 189 -4.17 14.85 -18.90
CA LEU A 189 -3.48 16.09 -18.54
C LEU A 189 -2.51 16.58 -19.63
N LYS A 190 -2.49 15.91 -20.79
CA LYS A 190 -1.68 16.27 -21.96
C LYS A 190 -0.19 16.46 -21.62
N PHE A 191 0.39 15.46 -20.91
CA PHE A 191 1.81 15.47 -20.62
C PHE A 191 2.63 15.52 -21.90
N LYS A 192 3.64 16.38 -21.93
CA LYS A 192 4.58 16.47 -23.05
C LYS A 192 5.83 15.63 -22.75
N PRO A 193 6.55 15.17 -23.78
CA PRO A 193 7.76 14.37 -23.57
C PRO A 193 8.87 15.08 -22.78
N ASP A 194 8.90 16.40 -22.78
CA ASP A 194 9.87 17.26 -22.08
C ASP A 194 9.38 17.75 -20.71
N HIS A 195 8.17 17.40 -20.29
CA HIS A 195 7.70 17.73 -18.94
C HIS A 195 8.55 17.01 -17.89
N SER A 196 9.11 17.79 -16.98
CA SER A 196 9.70 17.26 -15.75
C SER A 196 8.65 16.62 -14.85
N ILE A 197 9.06 15.84 -13.87
CA ILE A 197 8.14 15.29 -12.85
C ILE A 197 7.40 16.42 -12.12
N ASP A 198 8.07 17.55 -11.88
CA ASP A 198 7.45 18.69 -11.21
C ASP A 198 6.38 19.37 -12.08
N ASP A 199 6.59 19.45 -13.41
CA ASP A 199 5.56 19.95 -14.34
C ASP A 199 4.32 19.05 -14.35
N LYS A 200 4.53 17.72 -14.38
CA LYS A 200 3.43 16.72 -14.31
C LYS A 200 2.65 16.82 -13.00
N CYS A 201 3.37 16.93 -11.89
CA CYS A 201 2.79 17.13 -10.56
C CYS A 201 1.97 18.43 -10.50
N GLN A 202 2.47 19.53 -11.08
CA GLN A 202 1.72 20.78 -11.11
C GLN A 202 0.43 20.67 -11.92
N LEU A 203 0.46 20.02 -13.07
CA LEU A 203 -0.74 19.75 -13.87
C LEU A 203 -1.76 18.91 -13.08
N LEU A 204 -1.30 17.85 -12.40
CA LEU A 204 -2.13 17.00 -11.57
C LEU A 204 -2.84 17.77 -10.45
N SER A 205 -2.11 18.61 -9.71
CA SER A 205 -2.70 19.40 -8.62
C SER A 205 -3.61 20.54 -9.11
N ASN A 206 -3.41 21.05 -10.31
CA ASN A 206 -4.31 22.03 -10.91
C ASN A 206 -5.68 21.44 -11.22
N ASP A 207 -5.71 20.20 -11.75
CA ASP A 207 -6.96 19.50 -12.07
C ASP A 207 -7.66 18.94 -10.81
N TYR A 208 -6.88 18.54 -9.81
CA TYR A 208 -7.38 17.92 -8.57
C TYR A 208 -6.86 18.62 -7.31
N PRO A 209 -7.20 19.91 -7.09
CA PRO A 209 -6.60 20.73 -6.03
C PRO A 209 -6.98 20.32 -4.60
N ASN A 210 -8.05 19.54 -4.45
CA ASN A 210 -8.59 19.14 -3.14
C ASN A 210 -8.10 17.74 -2.68
N LYS A 211 -7.21 17.11 -3.44
CA LYS A 211 -6.66 15.79 -3.11
C LYS A 211 -5.31 15.92 -2.40
N VAL A 212 -4.94 14.87 -1.69
CA VAL A 212 -3.56 14.64 -1.27
C VAL A 212 -2.91 13.72 -2.29
N TRP A 213 -1.85 14.19 -2.95
CA TRP A 213 -1.10 13.41 -3.92
C TRP A 213 0.26 13.03 -3.37
N CYS A 214 0.63 11.78 -3.47
CA CYS A 214 1.97 11.31 -3.18
C CYS A 214 2.52 10.56 -4.40
N VAL A 215 3.55 11.12 -5.04
CA VAL A 215 4.23 10.51 -6.18
C VAL A 215 5.62 10.07 -5.73
N THR A 216 5.85 8.76 -5.71
CA THR A 216 7.16 8.18 -5.36
C THR A 216 8.02 8.02 -6.62
N LEU A 217 9.32 8.26 -6.50
CA LEU A 217 10.30 8.29 -7.59
C LEU A 217 11.44 7.29 -7.35
N GLY A 218 11.16 6.21 -6.63
CA GLY A 218 12.16 5.23 -6.26
C GLY A 218 13.35 5.86 -5.53
N ALA A 219 14.54 5.72 -6.09
CA ALA A 219 15.76 6.27 -5.52
C ALA A 219 15.80 7.80 -5.51
N ASP A 220 14.97 8.49 -6.30
CA ASP A 220 14.91 9.94 -6.42
C ASP A 220 13.89 10.58 -5.47
N GLY A 221 13.42 9.80 -4.51
CA GLY A 221 12.59 10.26 -3.40
C GLY A 221 11.11 10.33 -3.71
N ALA A 222 10.46 11.46 -3.38
CA ALA A 222 9.01 11.60 -3.56
C ALA A 222 8.57 13.07 -3.66
N ARG A 223 7.32 13.24 -4.12
CA ARG A 223 6.57 14.50 -4.16
C ARG A 223 5.27 14.33 -3.39
N LEU A 224 4.95 15.27 -2.52
CA LEU A 224 3.72 15.27 -1.72
C LEU A 224 2.98 16.59 -1.95
N PHE A 225 1.74 16.51 -2.44
CA PHE A 225 0.82 17.67 -2.46
C PHE A 225 -0.11 17.59 -1.27
N TYR A 226 -0.09 18.61 -0.44
CA TYR A 226 -0.92 18.69 0.75
C TYR A 226 -1.37 20.12 1.02
N LYS A 227 -2.68 20.33 1.19
CA LYS A 227 -3.28 21.66 1.49
C LYS A 227 -2.79 22.78 0.56
N GLY A 228 -2.73 22.50 -0.75
CA GLY A 228 -2.41 23.50 -1.78
C GLY A 228 -0.92 23.72 -2.04
N ALA A 229 -0.02 22.98 -1.41
CA ALA A 229 1.41 23.10 -1.61
C ALA A 229 2.10 21.78 -1.93
N TRP A 230 3.13 21.81 -2.78
CA TRP A 230 4.02 20.69 -3.05
C TRP A 230 5.23 20.67 -2.13
N TYR A 231 5.50 19.52 -1.53
CA TYR A 231 6.68 19.20 -0.74
C TYR A 231 7.52 18.17 -1.48
N LYS A 232 8.85 18.27 -1.38
CA LYS A 232 9.79 17.43 -2.13
C LYS A 232 10.81 16.83 -1.18
N HIS A 233 11.14 15.56 -1.43
CA HIS A 233 12.26 14.89 -0.77
C HIS A 233 13.07 14.14 -1.81
N SER A 234 14.40 14.27 -1.77
CA SER A 234 15.32 13.68 -2.77
C SER A 234 15.69 12.22 -2.47
N GLY A 235 15.16 11.63 -1.40
CA GLY A 235 15.51 10.29 -0.96
C GLY A 235 16.77 10.24 -0.10
N TYR A 236 17.21 9.02 0.21
CA TYR A 236 18.41 8.75 0.98
C TYR A 236 19.40 7.91 0.16
N PHE A 237 20.69 8.05 0.44
CA PHE A 237 21.71 7.14 -0.09
C PHE A 237 21.66 5.83 0.67
N VAL A 238 21.32 4.75 -0.03
CA VAL A 238 21.32 3.39 0.51
C VAL A 238 21.85 2.41 -0.53
N GLU A 239 22.48 1.34 -0.05
CA GLU A 239 22.76 0.17 -0.88
C GLU A 239 21.47 -0.66 -0.95
N VAL A 240 20.89 -0.79 -2.13
CA VAL A 240 19.63 -1.49 -2.34
C VAL A 240 19.87 -3.00 -2.28
N VAL A 241 19.16 -3.66 -1.36
CA VAL A 241 19.17 -5.13 -1.20
C VAL A 241 17.89 -5.72 -1.79
N ASP A 242 16.72 -5.14 -1.45
CA ASP A 242 15.42 -5.61 -1.89
C ASP A 242 14.43 -4.45 -1.88
N THR A 243 13.72 -4.21 -2.98
CA THR A 243 12.75 -3.11 -3.07
C THR A 243 11.33 -3.50 -2.66
N VAL A 244 11.08 -4.79 -2.41
CA VAL A 244 9.75 -5.30 -2.02
C VAL A 244 9.31 -4.66 -0.70
N GLY A 245 8.08 -4.11 -0.68
CA GLY A 245 7.49 -3.47 0.51
C GLY A 245 8.08 -2.10 0.89
N ALA A 246 9.08 -1.58 0.17
CA ALA A 246 9.62 -0.25 0.44
C ALA A 246 8.57 0.86 0.24
N GLY A 247 7.80 0.79 -0.85
CA GLY A 247 6.68 1.70 -1.13
C GLY A 247 5.53 1.57 -0.13
N ASP A 248 5.23 0.34 0.31
CA ASP A 248 4.18 0.06 1.30
C ASP A 248 4.59 0.59 2.68
N SER A 249 5.86 0.38 3.05
CA SER A 249 6.40 0.89 4.32
C SER A 249 6.53 2.42 4.33
N PHE A 250 6.90 3.03 3.19
CA PHE A 250 6.83 4.47 3.00
C PHE A 250 5.40 4.98 3.22
N LEU A 251 4.40 4.36 2.58
CA LEU A 251 3.00 4.75 2.73
C LEU A 251 2.52 4.60 4.17
N GLY A 252 2.83 3.49 4.84
CA GLY A 252 2.49 3.29 6.25
C GLY A 252 3.06 4.39 7.15
N ALA A 253 4.33 4.76 6.94
CA ALA A 253 4.97 5.85 7.69
C ALA A 253 4.37 7.23 7.36
N LEU A 254 4.03 7.49 6.09
CA LEU A 254 3.40 8.75 5.69
C LEU A 254 2.00 8.90 6.32
N ILE A 255 1.19 7.85 6.33
CA ILE A 255 -0.12 7.84 7.01
C ILE A 255 0.06 8.12 8.50
N TYR A 256 1.00 7.43 9.14
CA TYR A 256 1.28 7.60 10.56
C TYR A 256 1.65 9.04 10.92
N GLU A 257 2.57 9.64 10.17
CA GLU A 257 3.12 10.95 10.50
C GLU A 257 2.20 12.10 10.04
N LEU A 258 1.68 12.03 8.80
CA LEU A 258 0.90 13.12 8.21
C LEU A 258 -0.55 13.13 8.67
N ILE A 259 -1.18 11.94 8.72
CA ILE A 259 -2.63 11.84 8.93
C ILE A 259 -2.97 11.59 10.40
N LEU A 260 -2.26 10.66 11.07
CA LEU A 260 -2.57 10.29 12.45
C LEU A 260 -1.90 11.20 13.48
N ASN A 261 -0.69 11.68 13.22
CA ASN A 261 0.08 12.56 14.11
C ASN A 261 0.04 14.03 13.68
N GLU A 262 -0.55 14.35 12.53
CA GLU A 262 -0.69 15.71 11.99
C GLU A 262 0.62 16.50 11.93
N LYS A 263 1.75 15.81 11.70
CA LYS A 263 3.06 16.47 11.57
C LYS A 263 3.14 17.38 10.34
N PRO A 264 4.02 18.36 10.35
CA PRO A 264 4.33 19.17 9.18
C PRO A 264 4.63 18.29 7.95
N PRO A 265 4.11 18.61 6.76
CA PRO A 265 4.19 17.74 5.59
C PRO A 265 5.62 17.41 5.14
N ASP A 266 6.56 18.33 5.31
CA ASP A 266 7.98 18.12 5.05
C ASP A 266 8.60 17.09 6.00
N GLN A 267 8.26 17.14 7.29
CA GLN A 267 8.72 16.19 8.28
C GLN A 267 8.07 14.82 8.09
N ALA A 268 6.80 14.77 7.75
CA ALA A 268 6.10 13.53 7.46
C ALA A 268 6.68 12.85 6.20
N LEU A 269 7.00 13.62 5.17
CA LEU A 269 7.60 13.13 3.94
C LEU A 269 9.03 12.63 4.18
N ASP A 270 9.84 13.35 4.99
CA ASP A 270 11.18 12.91 5.40
C ASP A 270 11.13 11.58 6.14
N ALA A 271 10.25 11.44 7.14
CA ALA A 271 10.09 10.21 7.89
C ALA A 271 9.67 9.03 7.00
N ALA A 272 8.73 9.25 6.07
CA ALA A 272 8.29 8.24 5.12
C ALA A 272 9.43 7.82 4.18
N ALA A 273 10.18 8.77 3.62
CA ALA A 273 11.32 8.51 2.75
C ALA A 273 12.43 7.74 3.49
N ARG A 274 12.67 8.08 4.75
CA ARG A 274 13.62 7.37 5.63
C ARG A 274 13.23 5.92 5.81
N ILE A 275 11.99 5.64 6.18
CA ILE A 275 11.48 4.27 6.38
C ILE A 275 11.55 3.47 5.08
N GLY A 276 11.06 4.01 3.95
CA GLY A 276 11.15 3.35 2.65
C GLY A 276 12.59 3.01 2.24
N SER A 277 13.53 3.93 2.47
CA SER A 277 14.94 3.72 2.16
C SER A 277 15.59 2.63 3.05
N ILE A 278 15.25 2.58 4.34
CA ILE A 278 15.73 1.51 5.24
C ILE A 278 15.21 0.15 4.80
N VAL A 279 13.94 0.07 4.41
CA VAL A 279 13.35 -1.20 3.91
C VAL A 279 14.05 -1.62 2.63
N ALA A 280 14.29 -0.73 1.69
CA ALA A 280 15.02 -1.04 0.46
C ALA A 280 16.46 -1.52 0.70
N ALA A 281 17.08 -1.18 1.83
CA ALA A 281 18.42 -1.63 2.23
C ALA A 281 18.44 -2.96 3.00
N LYS A 282 17.28 -3.62 3.17
CA LYS A 282 17.14 -4.89 3.91
C LYS A 282 16.37 -5.91 3.09
N ALA A 283 16.54 -7.19 3.40
CA ALA A 283 15.75 -8.25 2.76
C ALA A 283 14.33 -8.30 3.33
N GLY A 284 13.35 -8.51 2.45
CA GLY A 284 11.94 -8.70 2.77
C GLY A 284 11.12 -7.42 2.95
N ALA A 285 9.81 -7.55 2.81
CA ALA A 285 8.87 -6.42 2.72
C ALA A 285 8.72 -5.60 4.03
N ASN A 286 8.91 -6.21 5.18
CA ASN A 286 8.70 -5.57 6.49
C ASN A 286 9.79 -5.92 7.50
N PRO A 287 11.06 -5.58 7.24
CA PRO A 287 12.13 -5.80 8.19
C PRO A 287 11.94 -4.94 9.44
N GLU A 288 12.48 -5.42 10.57
CA GLU A 288 12.59 -4.61 11.77
C GLU A 288 13.50 -3.41 11.55
N ILE A 289 13.05 -2.25 12.05
CA ILE A 289 13.78 -0.98 11.93
C ILE A 289 14.23 -0.54 13.31
N SER A 290 15.55 -0.56 13.53
CA SER A 290 16.16 -0.09 14.76
C SER A 290 16.45 1.42 14.74
N ALA A 291 16.67 2.01 15.91
CA ALA A 291 17.13 3.39 16.01
C ALA A 291 18.48 3.62 15.29
N ARG A 292 19.35 2.59 15.24
CA ARG A 292 20.62 2.64 14.52
C ARG A 292 20.40 2.77 13.01
N ASP A 293 19.44 2.03 12.43
CA ASP A 293 19.12 2.10 11.01
C ASP A 293 18.71 3.53 10.60
N GLN A 294 17.97 4.20 11.47
CA GLN A 294 17.53 5.58 11.23
C GLN A 294 18.66 6.61 11.36
N ALA A 295 19.64 6.36 12.25
CA ALA A 295 20.73 7.29 12.52
C ALA A 295 21.82 7.33 11.43
N VAL A 296 21.93 6.28 10.60
CA VAL A 296 23.03 6.12 9.61
C VAL A 296 22.69 6.69 8.23
N LEU A 297 21.45 7.08 8.00
CA LEU A 297 20.98 7.53 6.66
C LEU A 297 21.51 8.93 6.32
N ILE A 298 22.03 9.04 5.10
CA ILE A 298 22.52 10.31 4.53
C ILE A 298 21.48 10.78 3.50
N PRO A 299 20.84 11.94 3.70
CA PRO A 299 19.90 12.48 2.73
C PRO A 299 20.63 12.87 1.43
N LYS A 300 19.96 12.71 0.31
CA LYS A 300 20.40 13.29 -0.96
C LYS A 300 20.12 14.79 -0.98
N SER A 301 21.01 15.55 -1.55
CA SER A 301 20.90 17.02 -1.68
C SER A 301 19.90 17.40 -2.77
#